data_205f1ef8c8c7c89f64c519913793391f
#
_entry.id   205f1ef8c8c7c89f64c519913793391f
#
_cell.length_a   1.000
_cell.length_b   1.000
_cell.length_c   1.000
_cell.angle_alpha   90.00
_cell.angle_beta   90.00
_cell.angle_gamma   90.00
#
_symmetry.space_group_name_H-M   'P 1'
#
loop_
_entity.id
_entity.type
_entity.pdbx_description
1 polymer ?
#
loop_
_entity_poly.entity_id
_entity_poly.type
_entity_poly.pdbx_seq_one_letter_code
_entity_poly.pdbx_strand_id
1 'polypeptide(L)'
;MAEPIKLFQYNTLGALMAGLYDGSMPVGELLQYGDLGLGTLDSIDGELIVLDGKAYQAKGSGEVPEVVEVSPDMTVPYAAVVPHQAEVIFRQRFEMNDKELEKRIESYYDGENLFRSIKIHGDFARMHVRMIPKSTTERKFAEVAVNQPEYCKEDITGTIVGIWTPEIFHGVSLAGYHLHFVSDDLTFGGHVMDFVIKEGVVELGAVDQLDQRFPVQDRKYLFAKFNMDEMKEDMEKSE
;
A
#
# COMPACT_ATOMS: atom_id res chain seq x y z
N MET A 1 7.91 -8.78 -28.51
CA MET A 1 6.98 -8.09 -27.61
C MET A 1 7.73 -7.93 -26.29
N ALA A 2 7.60 -6.82 -25.60
CA ALA A 2 8.16 -6.66 -24.25
C ALA A 2 7.49 -7.70 -23.32
N GLU A 3 8.17 -8.09 -22.27
CA GLU A 3 7.55 -8.93 -21.25
C GLU A 3 6.45 -8.13 -20.52
N PRO A 4 5.30 -8.77 -20.22
CA PRO A 4 4.20 -8.09 -19.53
C PRO A 4 4.62 -7.68 -18.12
N ILE A 5 4.24 -6.47 -17.72
CA ILE A 5 4.42 -5.98 -16.36
C ILE A 5 3.38 -6.65 -15.46
N LYS A 6 3.86 -7.40 -14.46
CA LYS A 6 3.01 -8.19 -13.57
C LYS A 6 2.92 -7.54 -12.20
N LEU A 7 1.71 -7.21 -11.78
CA LEU A 7 1.43 -6.97 -10.38
C LEU A 7 1.34 -8.33 -9.68
N PHE A 8 2.26 -8.61 -8.80
CA PHE A 8 2.17 -9.77 -7.92
C PHE A 8 1.43 -9.37 -6.65
N GLN A 9 0.39 -10.14 -6.30
CA GLN A 9 -0.34 -9.93 -5.07
C GLN A 9 -0.44 -11.22 -4.27
N TYR A 10 -0.08 -11.14 -2.99
CA TYR A 10 -0.25 -12.21 -2.04
C TYR A 10 -1.50 -11.97 -1.19
N ASN A 11 -2.39 -12.97 -1.18
CA ASN A 11 -3.69 -12.96 -0.51
C ASN A 11 -4.64 -11.86 -1.05
N THR A 12 -5.79 -11.67 -0.44
CA THR A 12 -6.76 -10.63 -0.80
C THR A 12 -6.92 -9.65 0.35
N LEU A 13 -7.21 -8.40 0.01
CA LEU A 13 -7.53 -7.40 1.03
C LEU A 13 -8.75 -7.83 1.86
N GLY A 14 -9.76 -8.44 1.21
CA GLY A 14 -10.93 -8.97 1.91
C GLY A 14 -10.61 -10.01 2.97
N ALA A 15 -9.61 -10.86 2.75
CA ALA A 15 -9.15 -11.81 3.77
C ALA A 15 -8.50 -11.09 4.96
N LEU A 16 -7.69 -10.06 4.69
CA LEU A 16 -7.11 -9.21 5.73
C LEU A 16 -8.22 -8.50 6.53
N MET A 17 -9.20 -7.89 5.86
CA MET A 17 -10.34 -7.21 6.50
C MET A 17 -11.16 -8.15 7.38
N ALA A 18 -11.23 -9.43 7.01
CA ALA A 18 -11.92 -10.48 7.80
C ALA A 18 -11.14 -10.95 9.05
N GLY A 19 -9.92 -10.41 9.30
CA GLY A 19 -9.12 -10.75 10.48
C GLY A 19 -8.09 -11.86 10.26
N LEU A 20 -7.76 -12.20 9.00
CA LEU A 20 -6.73 -13.21 8.68
C LEU A 20 -5.36 -12.55 8.59
N TYR A 21 -4.71 -12.39 9.74
CA TYR A 21 -3.49 -11.61 9.92
C TYR A 21 -2.20 -12.43 9.98
N ASP A 22 -2.31 -13.76 9.94
CA ASP A 22 -1.13 -14.63 10.00
C ASP A 22 -0.30 -14.49 8.72
N GLY A 23 0.92 -13.99 8.85
CA GLY A 23 1.86 -13.86 7.75
C GLY A 23 2.41 -15.22 7.34
N SER A 24 2.42 -15.53 6.04
CA SER A 24 2.89 -16.81 5.54
C SER A 24 3.79 -16.71 4.31
N MET A 25 3.90 -15.51 3.70
CA MET A 25 4.85 -15.27 2.61
C MET A 25 6.05 -14.48 3.13
N PRO A 26 7.28 -15.00 3.02
CA PRO A 26 8.50 -14.27 3.39
C PRO A 26 8.71 -13.03 2.53
N VAL A 27 9.12 -11.91 3.14
CA VAL A 27 9.44 -10.66 2.44
C VAL A 27 10.54 -10.86 1.40
N GLY A 28 11.56 -11.68 1.71
CA GLY A 28 12.62 -12.00 0.75
C GLY A 28 12.13 -12.74 -0.51
N GLU A 29 11.04 -13.52 -0.41
CA GLU A 29 10.37 -14.10 -1.58
C GLU A 29 9.51 -13.07 -2.31
N LEU A 30 8.76 -12.23 -1.57
CA LEU A 30 7.93 -11.16 -2.13
C LEU A 30 8.75 -10.22 -3.03
N LEU A 31 9.94 -9.80 -2.59
CA LEU A 31 10.82 -8.88 -3.32
C LEU A 31 11.36 -9.45 -4.64
N GLN A 32 11.21 -10.75 -4.90
CA GLN A 32 11.58 -11.35 -6.19
C GLN A 32 10.56 -11.03 -7.30
N TYR A 33 9.37 -10.54 -6.93
CA TYR A 33 8.28 -10.24 -7.86
C TYR A 33 8.15 -8.75 -8.19
N GLY A 34 8.83 -7.87 -7.45
CA GLY A 34 8.75 -6.44 -7.72
C GLY A 34 9.64 -5.61 -6.80
N ASP A 35 9.91 -4.40 -7.22
CA ASP A 35 10.76 -3.43 -6.55
C ASP A 35 9.99 -2.25 -5.95
N LEU A 36 8.67 -2.17 -6.24
CA LEU A 36 7.77 -1.16 -5.71
C LEU A 36 6.47 -1.84 -5.24
N GLY A 37 5.97 -1.44 -4.06
CA GLY A 37 4.72 -1.99 -3.55
C GLY A 37 4.44 -1.64 -2.10
N LEU A 38 3.41 -2.30 -1.57
CA LEU A 38 2.87 -2.03 -0.24
C LEU A 38 2.18 -3.26 0.35
N GLY A 39 1.82 -3.18 1.62
CA GLY A 39 1.11 -4.23 2.35
C GLY A 39 1.22 -4.05 3.85
N THR A 40 1.16 -5.14 4.57
CA THR A 40 1.38 -5.16 6.03
C THR A 40 2.17 -6.40 6.44
N LEU A 41 2.76 -6.39 7.62
CA LEU A 41 3.52 -7.53 8.14
C LEU A 41 2.66 -8.45 9.01
N ASP A 42 3.22 -9.60 9.37
CA ASP A 42 2.56 -10.56 10.25
C ASP A 42 1.88 -9.90 11.44
N SER A 43 0.66 -10.34 11.74
CA SER A 43 -0.17 -9.76 12.81
C SER A 43 -0.54 -8.28 12.56
N ILE A 44 -0.63 -7.86 11.30
CA ILE A 44 -0.85 -6.47 10.85
C ILE A 44 0.07 -5.47 11.56
N ASP A 45 1.35 -5.84 11.77
CA ASP A 45 2.32 -5.03 12.51
C ASP A 45 2.83 -3.85 11.67
N GLY A 46 2.02 -2.80 11.55
CA GLY A 46 2.35 -1.59 10.79
C GLY A 46 2.23 -1.74 9.28
N GLU A 47 2.72 -0.73 8.57
CA GLU A 47 2.62 -0.62 7.12
C GLU A 47 3.92 -1.09 6.44
N LEU A 48 3.80 -1.99 5.47
CA LEU A 48 4.90 -2.40 4.61
C LEU A 48 5.02 -1.44 3.43
N ILE A 49 6.23 -0.95 3.17
CA ILE A 49 6.58 -0.09 2.05
C ILE A 49 7.71 -0.75 1.28
N VAL A 50 7.50 -1.05 0.00
CA VAL A 50 8.56 -1.56 -0.88
C VAL A 50 8.96 -0.45 -1.84
N LEU A 51 10.21 -0.02 -1.75
CA LEU A 51 10.78 1.05 -2.58
C LEU A 51 12.16 0.64 -3.07
N ASP A 52 12.35 0.67 -4.40
CA ASP A 52 13.61 0.34 -5.08
C ASP A 52 14.19 -1.02 -4.64
N GLY A 53 13.30 -2.03 -4.46
CA GLY A 53 13.67 -3.39 -4.08
C GLY A 53 14.03 -3.59 -2.61
N LYS A 54 13.81 -2.59 -1.76
CA LYS A 54 13.96 -2.68 -0.31
C LYS A 54 12.61 -2.59 0.38
N ALA A 55 12.47 -3.31 1.47
CA ALA A 55 11.27 -3.33 2.27
C ALA A 55 11.48 -2.55 3.58
N TYR A 56 10.55 -1.67 3.89
CA TYR A 56 10.50 -0.88 5.12
C TYR A 56 9.17 -1.13 5.84
N GLN A 57 9.23 -1.10 7.16
CA GLN A 57 8.06 -1.16 8.03
C GLN A 57 7.88 0.18 8.72
N ALA A 58 6.73 0.80 8.56
CA ALA A 58 6.33 1.97 9.35
C ALA A 58 5.44 1.52 10.51
N LYS A 59 5.85 1.84 11.74
CA LYS A 59 5.18 1.48 12.99
C LYS A 59 4.70 2.71 13.74
N GLY A 60 3.52 2.61 14.31
CA GLY A 60 2.95 3.62 15.18
C GLY A 60 2.76 3.09 16.61
N SER A 61 3.82 3.06 17.40
CA SER A 61 3.75 2.54 18.79
C SER A 61 3.93 3.62 19.87
N GLY A 62 3.97 4.88 19.51
CA GLY A 62 4.23 5.98 20.44
C GLY A 62 3.82 7.35 19.91
N GLU A 63 4.41 8.40 20.46
CA GLU A 63 4.18 9.78 19.99
C GLU A 63 4.84 10.09 18.66
N VAL A 64 5.84 9.27 18.26
CA VAL A 64 6.62 9.43 17.03
C VAL A 64 6.57 8.12 16.26
N PRO A 65 6.29 8.15 14.95
CA PRO A 65 6.38 6.96 14.11
C PRO A 65 7.83 6.47 14.01
N GLU A 66 7.99 5.19 13.76
CA GLU A 66 9.27 4.53 13.53
C GLU A 66 9.26 3.89 12.14
N VAL A 67 10.35 4.05 11.39
CA VAL A 67 10.57 3.33 10.14
C VAL A 67 11.82 2.46 10.28
N VAL A 68 11.69 1.17 9.99
CA VAL A 68 12.79 0.21 10.06
C VAL A 68 12.88 -0.61 8.78
N GLU A 69 14.08 -1.01 8.40
CA GLU A 69 14.26 -1.96 7.29
C GLU A 69 13.80 -3.35 7.72
N VAL A 70 13.05 -4.02 6.84
CA VAL A 70 12.42 -5.32 7.12
C VAL A 70 13.40 -6.45 6.80
N SER A 71 13.55 -7.40 7.75
CA SER A 71 14.31 -8.63 7.49
C SER A 71 13.62 -9.50 6.43
N PRO A 72 14.37 -10.13 5.51
CA PRO A 72 13.81 -11.03 4.50
C PRO A 72 13.01 -12.22 5.07
N ASP A 73 13.27 -12.62 6.32
CA ASP A 73 12.58 -13.72 6.99
C ASP A 73 11.22 -13.32 7.58
N MET A 74 10.94 -12.00 7.71
CA MET A 74 9.63 -11.55 8.14
C MET A 74 8.58 -11.90 7.09
N THR A 75 7.34 -12.10 7.54
CA THR A 75 6.27 -12.56 6.66
C THR A 75 5.14 -11.54 6.54
N VAL A 76 4.41 -11.64 5.44
CA VAL A 76 3.24 -10.81 5.15
C VAL A 76 1.97 -11.65 5.10
N PRO A 77 0.85 -11.18 5.67
CA PRO A 77 -0.49 -11.73 5.43
C PRO A 77 -1.10 -11.18 4.13
N TYR A 78 -0.71 -9.97 3.72
CA TYR A 78 -1.14 -9.30 2.49
C TYR A 78 -0.05 -8.37 1.99
N ALA A 79 0.26 -8.44 0.71
CA ALA A 79 1.12 -7.48 0.03
C ALA A 79 0.89 -7.49 -1.49
N ALA A 80 1.15 -6.35 -2.12
CA ALA A 80 1.16 -6.19 -3.57
C ALA A 80 2.47 -5.52 -4.00
N VAL A 81 3.19 -6.12 -4.96
CA VAL A 81 4.45 -5.58 -5.50
C VAL A 81 4.48 -5.67 -7.01
N VAL A 82 5.18 -4.76 -7.65
CA VAL A 82 5.31 -4.68 -9.10
C VAL A 82 6.73 -4.29 -9.48
N PRO A 83 7.32 -4.85 -10.57
CA PRO A 83 8.54 -4.30 -11.16
C PRO A 83 8.17 -2.98 -11.85
N HIS A 84 8.38 -1.87 -11.13
CA HIS A 84 7.93 -0.55 -11.57
C HIS A 84 8.67 -0.09 -12.82
N GLN A 85 7.93 0.14 -13.89
CA GLN A 85 8.43 0.71 -15.14
C GLN A 85 7.57 1.90 -15.50
N ALA A 86 8.11 3.10 -15.36
CA ALA A 86 7.39 4.32 -15.64
C ALA A 86 7.14 4.50 -17.14
N GLU A 87 5.88 4.49 -17.55
CA GLU A 87 5.45 4.88 -18.91
C GLU A 87 5.21 6.38 -19.02
N VAL A 88 4.77 7.00 -17.92
CA VAL A 88 4.55 8.44 -17.83
C VAL A 88 5.40 8.99 -16.70
N ILE A 89 6.18 10.04 -17.00
CA ILE A 89 6.96 10.78 -16.01
C ILE A 89 6.66 12.25 -16.18
N PHE A 90 6.22 12.90 -15.12
CA PHE A 90 6.05 14.34 -15.13
C PHE A 90 6.54 15.02 -13.85
N ARG A 91 6.85 16.30 -13.94
CA ARG A 91 7.21 17.12 -12.78
C ARG A 91 6.00 17.92 -12.29
N GLN A 92 5.71 17.77 -11.01
CA GLN A 92 4.84 18.68 -10.28
C GLN A 92 5.70 19.84 -9.76
N ARG A 93 5.30 21.09 -10.06
CA ARG A 93 6.09 22.29 -9.75
C ARG A 93 5.36 23.33 -8.93
N PHE A 94 4.11 23.07 -8.58
CA PHE A 94 3.25 23.97 -7.85
C PHE A 94 2.65 23.22 -6.68
N GLU A 95 2.43 23.93 -5.59
CA GLU A 95 1.74 23.36 -4.46
C GLU A 95 0.33 22.90 -4.85
N MET A 96 -0.03 21.69 -4.49
CA MET A 96 -1.37 21.12 -4.66
C MET A 96 -1.63 20.02 -3.62
N ASN A 97 -2.89 19.80 -3.32
CA ASN A 97 -3.31 18.73 -2.45
C ASN A 97 -3.39 17.38 -3.20
N ASP A 98 -3.62 16.30 -2.43
CA ASP A 98 -3.76 14.94 -2.92
C ASP A 98 -4.83 14.83 -4.03
N LYS A 99 -6.03 15.35 -3.83
CA LYS A 99 -7.16 15.25 -4.79
C LYS A 99 -6.90 16.02 -6.09
N GLU A 100 -6.15 17.10 -6.03
CA GLU A 100 -5.73 17.84 -7.22
C GLU A 100 -4.67 17.06 -8.01
N LEU A 101 -3.73 16.43 -7.30
CA LEU A 101 -2.71 15.59 -7.94
C LEU A 101 -3.30 14.31 -8.52
N GLU A 102 -4.21 13.64 -7.81
CA GLU A 102 -4.95 12.46 -8.30
C GLU A 102 -5.66 12.77 -9.62
N LYS A 103 -6.44 13.84 -9.70
CA LYS A 103 -7.10 14.29 -10.96
C LYS A 103 -6.11 14.56 -12.08
N ARG A 104 -4.94 15.10 -11.75
CA ARG A 104 -3.87 15.29 -12.72
C ARG A 104 -3.31 13.98 -13.21
N ILE A 105 -3.06 13.01 -12.31
CA ILE A 105 -2.61 11.66 -12.63
C ILE A 105 -3.61 10.97 -13.56
N GLU A 106 -4.90 11.03 -13.23
CA GLU A 106 -5.98 10.43 -14.02
C GLU A 106 -6.03 10.99 -15.45
N SER A 107 -5.66 12.26 -15.65
CA SER A 107 -5.62 12.86 -16.99
C SER A 107 -4.57 12.26 -17.94
N TYR A 108 -3.65 11.46 -17.45
CA TYR A 108 -2.65 10.72 -18.24
C TYR A 108 -3.09 9.31 -18.62
N TYR A 109 -4.26 8.84 -18.16
CA TYR A 109 -4.74 7.49 -18.43
C TYR A 109 -5.87 7.47 -19.45
N ASP A 110 -5.80 6.53 -20.39
CA ASP A 110 -6.87 6.19 -21.30
C ASP A 110 -7.74 5.07 -20.70
N GLY A 111 -8.50 5.38 -19.65
CA GLY A 111 -9.45 4.46 -19.04
C GLY A 111 -9.10 4.02 -17.62
N GLU A 112 -10.09 3.39 -16.95
CA GLU A 112 -10.11 3.13 -15.51
C GLU A 112 -10.08 1.62 -15.16
N ASN A 113 -9.80 0.73 -16.13
CA ASN A 113 -9.94 -0.71 -15.93
C ASN A 113 -8.62 -1.48 -15.82
N LEU A 114 -7.48 -0.79 -15.71
CA LEU A 114 -6.18 -1.40 -15.53
C LEU A 114 -5.52 -0.91 -14.24
N PHE A 115 -4.85 -1.82 -13.54
CA PHE A 115 -3.98 -1.45 -12.43
C PHE A 115 -2.85 -0.51 -12.89
N ARG A 116 -2.42 0.36 -11.97
CA ARG A 116 -1.30 1.27 -12.19
C ARG A 116 -0.37 1.25 -10.98
N SER A 117 0.93 1.29 -11.23
CA SER A 117 1.92 1.56 -10.21
C SER A 117 2.25 3.05 -10.17
N ILE A 118 2.41 3.58 -8.96
CA ILE A 118 2.59 5.01 -8.70
C ILE A 118 3.82 5.19 -7.82
N LYS A 119 4.73 6.05 -8.26
CA LYS A 119 5.87 6.50 -7.46
C LYS A 119 5.94 8.02 -7.54
N ILE A 120 5.93 8.68 -6.39
CA ILE A 120 6.00 10.15 -6.30
C ILE A 120 7.11 10.49 -5.32
N HIS A 121 8.23 11.01 -5.82
CA HIS A 121 9.29 11.54 -4.97
C HIS A 121 9.28 13.06 -5.00
N GLY A 122 9.30 13.70 -3.84
CA GLY A 122 9.25 15.15 -3.78
C GLY A 122 9.26 15.73 -2.37
N ASP A 123 9.08 17.06 -2.35
CA ASP A 123 8.95 17.87 -1.14
C ASP A 123 7.47 18.09 -0.84
N PHE A 124 7.06 17.71 0.35
CA PHE A 124 5.70 17.84 0.82
C PHE A 124 5.60 18.94 1.88
N ALA A 125 4.68 19.89 1.68
CA ALA A 125 4.37 20.89 2.69
C ALA A 125 3.73 20.24 3.92
N ARG A 126 2.93 19.17 3.68
CA ARG A 126 2.31 18.36 4.73
C ARG A 126 2.16 16.92 4.23
N MET A 127 2.44 15.97 5.11
CA MET A 127 2.16 14.56 4.92
C MET A 127 1.39 14.06 6.14
N HIS A 128 0.21 13.49 5.91
CA HIS A 128 -0.65 12.87 6.92
C HIS A 128 -0.71 11.38 6.66
N VAL A 129 -0.29 10.60 7.63
CA VAL A 129 -0.26 9.13 7.56
C VAL A 129 -0.92 8.51 8.77
N ARG A 130 -1.39 7.28 8.60
CA ARG A 130 -1.81 6.40 9.69
C ARG A 130 -1.03 5.11 9.65
N MET A 131 -1.03 4.38 10.75
CA MET A 131 -0.40 3.06 10.85
C MET A 131 -1.30 2.12 11.63
N ILE A 132 -1.51 0.93 11.09
CA ILE A 132 -2.27 -0.09 11.80
C ILE A 132 -1.45 -0.60 12.98
N PRO A 133 -2.02 -0.66 14.20
CA PRO A 133 -1.31 -1.24 15.34
C PRO A 133 -1.30 -2.76 15.24
N LYS A 134 -0.21 -3.36 15.71
CA LYS A 134 -0.11 -4.81 15.79
C LYS A 134 -1.32 -5.41 16.49
N SER A 135 -1.93 -6.41 15.85
CA SER A 135 -3.03 -7.19 16.42
C SER A 135 -2.73 -8.69 16.35
N THR A 136 -2.73 -9.33 17.51
CA THR A 136 -2.59 -10.79 17.64
C THR A 136 -3.95 -11.49 17.78
N THR A 137 -5.05 -10.73 17.76
CA THR A 137 -6.42 -11.23 17.93
C THR A 137 -7.12 -11.31 16.59
N GLU A 138 -7.95 -12.32 16.39
CA GLU A 138 -8.83 -12.48 15.22
C GLU A 138 -10.01 -11.47 15.29
N ARG A 139 -9.69 -10.19 15.29
CA ARG A 139 -10.65 -9.10 15.19
C ARG A 139 -10.78 -8.71 13.73
N LYS A 140 -11.96 -8.25 13.33
CA LYS A 140 -12.13 -7.61 12.03
C LYS A 140 -11.24 -6.37 11.94
N PHE A 141 -10.73 -6.09 10.74
CA PHE A 141 -9.85 -4.93 10.53
C PHE A 141 -10.49 -3.62 10.99
N ALA A 142 -11.76 -3.40 10.67
CA ALA A 142 -12.50 -2.20 11.08
C ALA A 142 -12.50 -1.98 12.61
N GLU A 143 -12.49 -3.05 13.42
CA GLU A 143 -12.42 -2.94 14.88
C GLU A 143 -11.04 -2.55 15.39
N VAL A 144 -9.98 -2.94 14.66
CA VAL A 144 -8.59 -2.56 14.98
C VAL A 144 -8.32 -1.15 14.48
N ALA A 145 -8.85 -0.80 13.31
CA ALA A 145 -8.67 0.48 12.64
C ALA A 145 -9.24 1.68 13.41
N VAL A 146 -10.27 1.50 14.24
CA VAL A 146 -10.87 2.59 15.07
C VAL A 146 -9.86 3.35 15.92
N ASN A 147 -8.77 2.72 16.31
CA ASN A 147 -7.74 3.30 17.19
C ASN A 147 -6.37 3.39 16.50
N GLN A 148 -6.34 3.51 15.18
CA GLN A 148 -5.08 3.70 14.47
C GLN A 148 -4.45 5.03 14.85
N PRO A 149 -3.17 5.07 15.23
CA PRO A 149 -2.47 6.32 15.41
C PRO A 149 -2.27 7.02 14.06
N GLU A 150 -2.56 8.30 14.07
CA GLU A 150 -2.36 9.20 12.93
C GLU A 150 -1.24 10.19 13.25
N TYR A 151 -0.43 10.50 12.23
CA TYR A 151 0.71 11.39 12.35
C TYR A 151 0.74 12.36 11.19
N CYS A 152 1.01 13.63 11.52
CA CYS A 152 1.25 14.67 10.53
C CYS A 152 2.67 15.19 10.65
N LYS A 153 3.33 15.39 9.51
CA LYS A 153 4.64 16.06 9.45
C LYS A 153 4.62 17.13 8.38
N GLU A 154 5.12 18.31 8.72
CA GLU A 154 5.27 19.43 7.79
C GLU A 154 6.70 19.46 7.24
N ASP A 155 6.86 20.03 6.04
CA ASP A 155 8.15 20.25 5.40
C ASP A 155 9.02 18.98 5.34
N ILE A 156 8.52 17.95 4.67
CA ILE A 156 9.15 16.64 4.58
C ILE A 156 9.43 16.23 3.14
N THR A 157 10.63 15.69 2.89
CA THR A 157 11.01 15.07 1.62
C THR A 157 10.91 13.56 1.71
N GLY A 158 10.40 12.90 0.68
CA GLY A 158 10.26 11.45 0.65
C GLY A 158 9.54 10.93 -0.58
N THR A 159 9.17 9.66 -0.51
CA THR A 159 8.57 8.93 -1.63
C THR A 159 7.24 8.32 -1.23
N ILE A 160 6.21 8.59 -2.02
CA ILE A 160 4.95 7.82 -2.04
C ILE A 160 5.14 6.65 -3.00
N VAL A 161 4.81 5.46 -2.55
CA VAL A 161 4.64 4.26 -3.37
C VAL A 161 3.17 3.84 -3.35
N GLY A 162 2.63 3.41 -4.48
CA GLY A 162 1.21 3.07 -4.52
C GLY A 162 0.79 2.20 -5.70
N ILE A 163 -0.41 1.67 -5.52
CA ILE A 163 -1.14 0.93 -6.55
C ILE A 163 -2.52 1.59 -6.69
N TRP A 164 -2.86 1.96 -7.92
CA TRP A 164 -4.23 2.29 -8.27
C TRP A 164 -4.93 1.03 -8.77
N THR A 165 -6.09 0.73 -8.19
CA THR A 165 -6.85 -0.49 -8.45
C THR A 165 -8.19 -0.15 -9.07
N PRO A 166 -8.58 -0.77 -10.22
CA PRO A 166 -9.90 -0.61 -10.79
C PRO A 166 -11.01 -1.11 -9.86
N GLU A 167 -12.18 -0.46 -9.92
CA GLU A 167 -13.35 -0.78 -9.10
C GLU A 167 -13.77 -2.26 -9.18
N ILE A 168 -13.63 -2.88 -10.37
CA ILE A 168 -13.98 -4.31 -10.59
C ILE A 168 -13.15 -5.29 -9.75
N PHE A 169 -12.02 -4.84 -9.16
CA PHE A 169 -11.16 -5.65 -8.29
C PHE A 169 -11.33 -5.31 -6.81
N HIS A 170 -12.34 -4.48 -6.46
CA HIS A 170 -12.63 -4.19 -5.06
C HIS A 170 -12.90 -5.46 -4.25
N GLY A 171 -12.19 -5.63 -3.13
CA GLY A 171 -12.20 -6.85 -2.31
C GLY A 171 -11.02 -7.78 -2.58
N VAL A 172 -10.53 -7.85 -3.81
CA VAL A 172 -9.22 -8.46 -4.12
C VAL A 172 -8.12 -7.53 -3.65
N SER A 173 -8.23 -6.27 -4.04
CA SER A 173 -7.42 -5.13 -3.61
C SER A 173 -8.32 -3.98 -3.18
N LEU A 174 -7.74 -2.87 -2.71
CA LEU A 174 -8.47 -1.64 -2.46
C LEU A 174 -8.73 -0.93 -3.79
N ALA A 175 -9.99 -0.66 -4.12
CA ALA A 175 -10.32 0.15 -5.30
C ALA A 175 -9.88 1.61 -5.10
N GLY A 176 -9.37 2.24 -6.15
CA GLY A 176 -8.81 3.59 -6.08
C GLY A 176 -7.33 3.60 -5.72
N TYR A 177 -6.89 4.67 -5.07
CA TYR A 177 -5.51 4.88 -4.66
C TYR A 177 -5.22 4.21 -3.33
N HIS A 178 -4.27 3.28 -3.32
CA HIS A 178 -3.68 2.73 -2.10
C HIS A 178 -2.22 3.19 -2.06
N LEU A 179 -1.90 4.08 -1.14
CA LEU A 179 -0.65 4.81 -1.11
C LEU A 179 0.03 4.66 0.25
N HIS A 180 1.33 4.37 0.24
CA HIS A 180 2.18 4.41 1.43
C HIS A 180 3.32 5.43 1.20
N PHE A 181 3.78 6.05 2.27
CA PHE A 181 4.86 7.05 2.25
C PHE A 181 6.03 6.61 3.10
N VAL A 182 7.24 6.95 2.66
CA VAL A 182 8.46 6.87 3.44
C VAL A 182 9.33 8.12 3.21
N SER A 183 9.82 8.74 4.28
CA SER A 183 10.74 9.88 4.19
C SER A 183 12.15 9.44 3.80
N ASP A 184 12.90 10.33 3.16
CA ASP A 184 14.28 10.04 2.71
C ASP A 184 15.22 9.73 3.88
N ASP A 185 14.97 10.33 5.04
CA ASP A 185 15.74 10.09 6.28
C ASP A 185 15.29 8.83 7.04
N LEU A 186 14.30 8.08 6.54
CA LEU A 186 13.72 6.88 7.13
C LEU A 186 13.21 7.08 8.58
N THR A 187 12.74 8.28 8.91
CA THR A 187 12.22 8.58 10.25
C THR A 187 10.70 8.68 10.30
N PHE A 188 10.04 8.76 9.13
CA PHE A 188 8.60 8.96 9.02
C PHE A 188 8.04 8.18 7.84
N GLY A 189 6.91 7.51 8.02
CA GLY A 189 6.24 6.74 6.97
C GLY A 189 4.89 6.25 7.43
N GLY A 190 4.13 5.57 6.56
CA GLY A 190 2.83 4.99 6.87
C GLY A 190 1.88 4.96 5.67
N HIS A 191 0.63 4.55 5.93
CA HIS A 191 -0.46 4.62 4.98
C HIS A 191 -0.89 6.08 4.82
N VAL A 192 -0.93 6.56 3.57
CA VAL A 192 -1.22 7.98 3.27
C VAL A 192 -2.72 8.24 3.41
N MET A 193 -3.06 9.24 4.23
CA MET A 193 -4.43 9.73 4.38
C MET A 193 -4.70 10.91 3.45
N ASP A 194 -3.81 11.88 3.48
CA ASP A 194 -3.80 13.05 2.62
C ASP A 194 -2.42 13.72 2.65
N PHE A 195 -2.15 14.58 1.69
CA PHE A 195 -0.92 15.34 1.62
C PHE A 195 -1.06 16.67 0.86
N VAL A 196 -0.07 17.52 1.03
CA VAL A 196 0.15 18.69 0.18
C VAL A 196 1.56 18.62 -0.36
N ILE A 197 1.70 18.42 -1.68
CA ILE A 197 3.00 18.40 -2.35
C ILE A 197 3.37 19.81 -2.82
N LYS A 198 4.62 20.24 -2.57
CA LYS A 198 5.19 21.50 -3.10
C LYS A 198 5.71 21.30 -4.51
N GLU A 199 6.61 20.35 -4.66
CA GLU A 199 7.17 19.94 -5.94
C GLU A 199 7.65 18.49 -5.88
N GLY A 200 7.72 17.85 -7.04
CA GLY A 200 8.18 16.46 -7.11
C GLY A 200 8.18 15.89 -8.52
N VAL A 201 8.59 14.65 -8.61
CA VAL A 201 8.53 13.83 -9.82
C VAL A 201 7.49 12.74 -9.59
N VAL A 202 6.56 12.62 -10.52
CA VAL A 202 5.52 11.59 -10.55
C VAL A 202 5.85 10.61 -11.67
N GLU A 203 5.93 9.34 -11.32
CA GLU A 203 6.17 8.22 -12.21
C GLU A 203 4.97 7.28 -12.16
N LEU A 204 4.42 6.95 -13.32
CA LEU A 204 3.24 6.12 -13.46
C LEU A 204 3.56 4.95 -14.39
N GLY A 205 3.31 3.73 -13.93
CA GLY A 205 3.52 2.51 -14.70
C GLY A 205 2.21 1.77 -14.98
N ALA A 206 2.05 1.24 -16.18
CA ALA A 206 0.94 0.35 -16.50
C ALA A 206 1.22 -1.07 -15.98
N VAL A 207 0.15 -1.80 -15.73
CA VAL A 207 0.18 -3.22 -15.34
C VAL A 207 -0.63 -4.02 -16.33
N ASP A 208 0.02 -5.02 -16.95
CA ASP A 208 -0.59 -5.88 -17.97
C ASP A 208 -1.26 -7.13 -17.40
N GLN A 209 -0.79 -7.58 -16.22
CA GLN A 209 -1.16 -8.88 -15.66
C GLN A 209 -1.22 -8.83 -14.14
N LEU A 210 -2.24 -9.44 -13.55
CA LEU A 210 -2.32 -9.72 -12.11
C LEU A 210 -1.88 -11.18 -11.87
N ASP A 211 -0.83 -11.38 -11.07
CA ASP A 211 -0.40 -12.68 -10.54
C ASP A 211 -0.87 -12.78 -9.07
N GLN A 212 -2.01 -13.42 -8.85
CA GLN A 212 -2.63 -13.57 -7.54
C GLN A 212 -2.24 -14.90 -6.90
N ARG A 213 -1.60 -14.84 -5.74
CA ARG A 213 -1.25 -16.02 -4.94
C ARG A 213 -2.04 -16.08 -3.64
N PHE A 214 -2.42 -17.26 -3.21
CA PHE A 214 -3.22 -17.51 -2.01
C PHE A 214 -2.45 -18.28 -0.96
N PRO A 215 -2.78 -18.13 0.34
CA PRO A 215 -2.17 -18.88 1.44
C PRO A 215 -2.74 -20.30 1.51
N VAL A 216 -2.36 -21.15 0.55
CA VAL A 216 -2.93 -22.51 0.33
C VAL A 216 -2.65 -23.49 1.49
N GLN A 217 -1.73 -23.17 2.40
CA GLN A 217 -1.43 -23.97 3.58
C GLN A 217 -2.13 -23.44 4.84
N ASP A 218 -2.72 -22.25 4.78
CA ASP A 218 -3.39 -21.66 5.94
C ASP A 218 -4.80 -22.23 6.10
N ARG A 219 -4.99 -23.01 7.15
CA ARG A 219 -6.30 -23.62 7.46
C ARG A 219 -7.36 -22.57 7.84
N LYS A 220 -6.96 -21.46 8.47
CA LYS A 220 -7.89 -20.38 8.81
C LYS A 220 -8.46 -19.78 7.52
N TYR A 221 -7.59 -19.48 6.56
CA TYR A 221 -7.99 -18.98 5.24
C TYR A 221 -8.90 -19.98 4.50
N LEU A 222 -8.49 -21.25 4.41
CA LEU A 222 -9.23 -22.29 3.65
C LEU A 222 -10.65 -22.53 4.17
N PHE A 223 -10.92 -22.31 5.45
CA PHE A 223 -12.22 -22.55 6.08
C PHE A 223 -12.93 -21.27 6.51
N ALA A 224 -12.36 -20.10 6.24
CA ALA A 224 -12.99 -18.82 6.51
C ALA A 224 -14.30 -18.68 5.73
N LYS A 225 -15.28 -18.04 6.36
CA LYS A 225 -16.53 -17.65 5.70
C LYS A 225 -16.55 -16.15 5.56
N PHE A 226 -16.59 -15.69 4.34
CA PHE A 226 -16.60 -14.27 4.03
C PHE A 226 -18.04 -13.80 3.80
N ASN A 227 -18.42 -12.70 4.46
CA ASN A 227 -19.64 -11.96 4.16
C ASN A 227 -19.29 -10.76 3.29
N MET A 228 -19.62 -10.85 2.00
CA MET A 228 -19.22 -9.83 1.02
C MET A 228 -19.87 -8.47 1.27
N ASP A 229 -21.08 -8.43 1.81
CA ASP A 229 -21.79 -7.17 2.09
C ASP A 229 -21.12 -6.44 3.28
N GLU A 230 -20.83 -7.16 4.37
CA GLU A 230 -20.09 -6.61 5.51
C GLU A 230 -18.67 -6.16 5.11
N MET A 231 -18.00 -6.94 4.26
CA MET A 231 -16.64 -6.60 3.81
C MET A 231 -16.59 -5.28 3.04
N LYS A 232 -17.59 -5.01 2.19
CA LYS A 232 -17.68 -3.73 1.48
C LYS A 232 -17.83 -2.57 2.44
N GLU A 233 -18.76 -2.68 3.39
CA GLU A 233 -18.97 -1.64 4.42
C GLU A 233 -17.71 -1.42 5.29
N ASP A 234 -17.00 -2.50 5.64
CA ASP A 234 -15.79 -2.42 6.47
C ASP A 234 -14.63 -1.79 5.69
N MET A 235 -14.50 -2.05 4.38
CA MET A 235 -13.53 -1.41 3.51
C MET A 235 -13.78 0.09 3.36
N GLU A 236 -15.03 0.49 3.07
CA GLU A 236 -15.43 1.90 2.96
C GLU A 236 -15.22 2.71 4.25
N LYS A 237 -15.31 2.06 5.43
CA LYS A 237 -15.07 2.71 6.72
C LYS A 237 -13.59 2.77 7.11
N SER A 238 -12.76 1.93 6.48
CA SER A 238 -11.34 1.79 6.82
C SER A 238 -10.45 2.69 5.96
N GLU A 239 -11.05 3.43 5.04
CA GLU A 239 -10.47 4.42 4.13
C GLU A 239 -10.90 5.84 4.56
#